data_21c3eaab925be22e75830c174191e234
#
_entry.id   21c3eaab925be22e75830c174191e234
#
_cell.length_a   1.000
_cell.length_b   1.000
_cell.length_c   1.000
_cell.angle_alpha   90.00
_cell.angle_beta   90.00
_cell.angle_gamma   90.00
#
_symmetry.space_group_name_H-M   'P 1'
#
loop_
_entity.id
_entity.type
_entity.pdbx_description
1 polymer ?
#
loop_
_entity_poly.entity_id
_entity_poly.type
_entity_poly.pdbx_seq_one_letter_code
_entity_poly.pdbx_strand_id
1 'polypeptide(L)'
;MLKLSAVLAFAVLMINAAAAQTVTLLALGDSLIAGYGLQPSDAFPVKLEAALKARGHDVKVINGGVAGDTALDGASRLDWALSEEVDAVIVEFGANDALRGLPVPQAEQALDQLLGKLAERKLPVLLAGMRAPPNLGPDYQAAFDGMYPRLAEKHGTLLYPFFLDGVAAEVKLNQADGMHPNPAGVDVIVSRILPDVERLLDRVAAK
;
A
#
# COMPACT_ATOMS: atom_id res chain seq x y z
N MET A 1 50.24 -33.23 48.09
CA MET A 1 49.28 -33.61 47.05
C MET A 1 48.15 -32.51 47.01
N LEU A 2 48.30 -31.55 46.16
CA LEU A 2 47.30 -30.44 46.01
C LEU A 2 46.35 -30.81 44.88
N LYS A 3 45.03 -30.93 45.15
CA LYS A 3 43.98 -31.16 44.16
C LYS A 3 43.49 -29.81 43.66
N LEU A 4 43.79 -29.52 42.42
CA LEU A 4 43.28 -28.30 41.71
C LEU A 4 41.90 -28.65 41.16
N SER A 5 40.86 -28.06 41.73
CA SER A 5 39.47 -28.15 41.20
C SER A 5 39.27 -27.06 40.20
N ALA A 6 39.15 -27.40 38.91
CA ALA A 6 38.78 -26.46 37.84
C ALA A 6 37.28 -26.22 37.88
N VAL A 7 36.88 -24.99 38.19
CA VAL A 7 35.49 -24.51 38.08
C VAL A 7 35.28 -24.02 36.65
N LEU A 8 34.48 -24.77 35.88
CA LEU A 8 34.07 -24.37 34.52
C LEU A 8 32.89 -23.40 34.64
N ALA A 9 33.12 -22.11 34.42
CA ALA A 9 32.08 -21.13 34.39
C ALA A 9 31.37 -21.16 33.00
N PHE A 10 30.13 -21.63 33.00
CA PHE A 10 29.27 -21.65 31.83
C PHE A 10 28.62 -20.25 31.71
N ALA A 11 29.13 -19.39 30.82
CA ALA A 11 28.51 -18.12 30.51
C ALA A 11 27.29 -18.37 29.58
N VAL A 12 26.09 -18.31 30.15
CA VAL A 12 24.84 -18.32 29.38
C VAL A 12 24.71 -16.93 28.74
N LEU A 13 24.96 -16.82 27.42
CA LEU A 13 24.60 -15.66 26.64
C LEU A 13 23.07 -15.61 26.57
N MET A 14 22.46 -14.71 27.36
CA MET A 14 21.07 -14.32 27.20
C MET A 14 20.99 -13.48 25.94
N ILE A 15 20.61 -14.07 24.80
CA ILE A 15 20.20 -13.34 23.62
C ILE A 15 18.83 -12.73 23.95
N ASN A 16 18.82 -11.45 24.34
CA ASN A 16 17.59 -10.67 24.36
C ASN A 16 17.13 -10.52 22.89
N ALA A 17 16.27 -11.41 22.44
CA ALA A 17 15.46 -11.14 21.26
C ALA A 17 14.55 -9.95 21.64
N ALA A 18 14.92 -8.73 21.22
CA ALA A 18 13.98 -7.64 21.24
C ALA A 18 12.74 -8.13 20.46
N ALA A 19 11.58 -8.16 21.11
CA ALA A 19 10.34 -8.49 20.44
C ALA A 19 10.22 -7.50 19.26
N ALA A 20 10.19 -8.02 18.04
CA ALA A 20 10.00 -7.18 16.87
C ALA A 20 8.67 -6.44 17.06
N GLN A 21 8.71 -5.12 16.98
CA GLN A 21 7.51 -4.30 17.13
C GLN A 21 6.61 -4.56 15.92
N THR A 22 5.30 -4.77 16.16
CA THR A 22 4.31 -4.93 15.08
C THR A 22 4.34 -3.71 14.18
N VAL A 23 4.59 -3.91 12.90
CA VAL A 23 4.59 -2.83 11.90
C VAL A 23 3.15 -2.43 11.57
N THR A 24 2.83 -1.15 11.70
CA THR A 24 1.52 -0.59 11.33
C THR A 24 1.57 0.00 9.93
N LEU A 25 0.88 -0.64 8.98
CA LEU A 25 0.79 -0.23 7.58
C LEU A 25 -0.56 0.41 7.30
N LEU A 26 -0.59 1.65 6.81
CA LEU A 26 -1.81 2.30 6.33
C LEU A 26 -2.00 2.01 4.84
N ALA A 27 -3.11 1.39 4.47
CA ALA A 27 -3.58 1.35 3.09
C ALA A 27 -4.54 2.53 2.86
N LEU A 28 -4.06 3.57 2.20
CA LEU A 28 -4.78 4.82 1.93
C LEU A 28 -5.23 4.84 0.48
N GLY A 29 -6.54 4.95 0.23
CA GLY A 29 -7.06 4.92 -1.13
C GLY A 29 -8.57 5.13 -1.21
N ASP A 30 -9.13 4.71 -2.33
CA ASP A 30 -10.55 4.88 -2.63
C ASP A 30 -11.41 3.63 -2.35
N SER A 31 -12.39 3.34 -3.20
CA SER A 31 -13.28 2.17 -3.09
C SER A 31 -12.54 0.84 -3.18
N LEU A 32 -11.41 0.79 -3.89
CA LEU A 32 -10.60 -0.42 -4.08
C LEU A 32 -9.92 -0.84 -2.77
N ILE A 33 -9.48 0.14 -1.98
CA ILE A 33 -8.94 -0.08 -0.64
C ILE A 33 -10.06 -0.30 0.38
N ALA A 34 -11.14 0.50 0.30
CA ALA A 34 -12.28 0.39 1.22
C ALA A 34 -12.94 -0.99 1.22
N GLY A 35 -12.86 -1.72 0.10
CA GLY A 35 -13.57 -3.00 -0.09
C GLY A 35 -15.03 -2.79 -0.48
N TYR A 36 -15.29 -1.82 -1.37
CA TYR A 36 -16.65 -1.49 -1.83
C TYR A 36 -17.38 -2.73 -2.37
N GLY A 37 -18.60 -2.97 -1.88
CA GLY A 37 -19.45 -4.10 -2.30
C GLY A 37 -19.00 -5.48 -1.78
N LEU A 38 -17.94 -5.56 -0.96
CA LEU A 38 -17.43 -6.79 -0.38
C LEU A 38 -17.82 -6.95 1.09
N GLN A 39 -17.75 -8.19 1.59
CA GLN A 39 -17.72 -8.40 3.03
C GLN A 39 -16.43 -7.81 3.63
N PRO A 40 -16.43 -7.33 4.86
CA PRO A 40 -15.24 -6.75 5.50
C PRO A 40 -14.03 -7.66 5.46
N SER A 41 -14.21 -8.99 5.59
CA SER A 41 -13.12 -9.98 5.51
C SER A 41 -12.47 -10.10 4.13
N ASP A 42 -13.15 -9.66 3.07
CA ASP A 42 -12.69 -9.73 1.69
C ASP A 42 -12.04 -8.41 1.21
N ALA A 43 -12.03 -7.37 2.04
CA ALA A 43 -11.40 -6.11 1.71
C ALA A 43 -9.87 -6.29 1.57
N PHE A 44 -9.27 -5.53 0.64
CA PHE A 44 -7.84 -5.61 0.33
C PHE A 44 -6.93 -5.52 1.57
N PRO A 45 -7.12 -4.57 2.52
CA PRO A 45 -6.23 -4.47 3.67
C PRO A 45 -6.27 -5.70 4.57
N VAL A 46 -7.44 -6.32 4.73
CA VAL A 46 -7.61 -7.52 5.57
C VAL A 46 -6.92 -8.73 4.94
N LYS A 47 -7.13 -8.93 3.62
CA LYS A 47 -6.46 -10.02 2.89
C LYS A 47 -4.96 -9.81 2.79
N LEU A 48 -4.49 -8.57 2.63
CA LEU A 48 -3.07 -8.24 2.63
C LEU A 48 -2.43 -8.56 3.99
N GLU A 49 -3.07 -8.15 5.09
CA GLU A 49 -2.59 -8.46 6.43
C GLU A 49 -2.45 -9.98 6.64
N ALA A 50 -3.48 -10.74 6.26
CA ALA A 50 -3.46 -12.19 6.36
C ALA A 50 -2.32 -12.82 5.53
N ALA A 51 -2.09 -12.34 4.31
CA ALA A 51 -1.03 -12.82 3.43
C ALA A 51 0.36 -12.50 3.99
N LEU A 52 0.58 -11.30 4.53
CA LEU A 52 1.84 -10.91 5.16
C LEU A 52 2.12 -11.74 6.42
N LYS A 53 1.11 -11.94 7.28
CA LYS A 53 1.23 -12.79 8.47
C LYS A 53 1.54 -14.25 8.12
N ALA A 54 0.95 -14.78 7.05
CA ALA A 54 1.27 -16.13 6.56
C ALA A 54 2.73 -16.26 6.09
N ARG A 55 3.39 -15.14 5.74
CA ARG A 55 4.82 -15.08 5.42
C ARG A 55 5.72 -14.75 6.60
N GLY A 56 5.15 -14.65 7.80
CA GLY A 56 5.92 -14.43 9.04
C GLY A 56 6.15 -12.97 9.41
N HIS A 57 5.52 -12.02 8.72
CA HIS A 57 5.58 -10.61 9.10
C HIS A 57 4.61 -10.31 10.25
N ASP A 58 5.08 -9.66 11.31
CA ASP A 58 4.21 -9.12 12.37
C ASP A 58 3.74 -7.72 11.93
N VAL A 59 2.52 -7.67 11.35
CA VAL A 59 1.98 -6.47 10.73
C VAL A 59 0.51 -6.30 11.07
N LYS A 60 0.08 -5.03 11.22
CA LYS A 60 -1.31 -4.58 11.24
C LYS A 60 -1.54 -3.71 10.01
N VAL A 61 -2.59 -3.98 9.23
CA VAL A 61 -2.94 -3.15 8.07
C VAL A 61 -4.22 -2.37 8.36
N ILE A 62 -4.09 -1.04 8.41
CA ILE A 62 -5.22 -0.11 8.63
C ILE A 62 -5.90 0.15 7.28
N ASN A 63 -7.22 0.01 7.26
CA ASN A 63 -8.03 0.39 6.11
C ASN A 63 -8.30 1.89 6.13
N GLY A 64 -7.62 2.64 5.28
CA GLY A 64 -7.80 4.06 5.04
C GLY A 64 -8.53 4.37 3.73
N GLY A 65 -9.31 3.43 3.19
CA GLY A 65 -10.09 3.60 1.97
C GLY A 65 -11.38 4.37 2.19
N VAL A 66 -11.73 5.27 1.27
CA VAL A 66 -13.03 5.94 1.22
C VAL A 66 -13.58 5.88 -0.21
N ALA A 67 -14.71 5.22 -0.39
CA ALA A 67 -15.29 5.01 -1.71
C ALA A 67 -15.63 6.34 -2.40
N GLY A 68 -15.19 6.48 -3.65
CA GLY A 68 -15.43 7.67 -4.46
C GLY A 68 -14.37 8.76 -4.35
N ASP A 69 -13.39 8.64 -3.45
CA ASP A 69 -12.33 9.63 -3.31
C ASP A 69 -11.51 9.78 -4.59
N THR A 70 -11.26 11.02 -4.96
CA THR A 70 -10.24 11.42 -5.93
C THR A 70 -8.89 11.58 -5.24
N ALA A 71 -7.83 11.80 -6.01
CA ALA A 71 -6.53 12.15 -5.47
C ALA A 71 -6.57 13.38 -4.56
N LEU A 72 -7.40 14.39 -4.92
CA LEU A 72 -7.59 15.60 -4.13
C LEU A 72 -8.30 15.32 -2.80
N ASP A 73 -9.33 14.48 -2.81
CA ASP A 73 -10.05 14.09 -1.59
C ASP A 73 -9.11 13.36 -0.63
N GLY A 74 -8.32 12.39 -1.14
CA GLY A 74 -7.31 11.68 -0.38
C GLY A 74 -6.26 12.60 0.25
N ALA A 75 -5.73 13.57 -0.53
CA ALA A 75 -4.78 14.56 -0.04
C ALA A 75 -5.39 15.46 1.07
N SER A 76 -6.67 15.80 0.94
CA SER A 76 -7.37 16.67 1.89
C SER A 76 -7.59 16.01 3.25
N ARG A 77 -7.78 14.69 3.32
CA ARG A 77 -8.00 13.93 4.55
C ARG A 77 -6.75 13.22 5.11
N LEU A 78 -5.58 13.43 4.50
CA LEU A 78 -4.35 12.73 4.89
C LEU A 78 -4.04 12.89 6.38
N ASP A 79 -4.14 14.10 6.93
CA ASP A 79 -3.82 14.35 8.34
C ASP A 79 -4.78 13.61 9.29
N TRP A 80 -6.03 13.44 8.89
CA TRP A 80 -6.99 12.60 9.61
C TRP A 80 -6.63 11.11 9.51
N ALA A 81 -6.28 10.64 8.31
CA ALA A 81 -5.87 9.24 8.09
C ALA A 81 -4.61 8.85 8.86
N LEU A 82 -3.75 9.83 9.18
CA LEU A 82 -2.53 9.68 9.97
C LEU A 82 -2.73 10.01 11.46
N SER A 83 -3.95 9.95 11.98
CA SER A 83 -4.25 10.18 13.41
C SER A 83 -3.73 9.05 14.31
N GLU A 84 -3.57 7.84 13.80
CA GLU A 84 -2.86 6.75 14.45
C GLU A 84 -1.38 6.76 14.02
N GLU A 85 -0.50 6.22 14.87
CA GLU A 85 0.90 6.02 14.49
C GLU A 85 0.98 4.92 13.42
N VAL A 86 1.62 5.24 12.30
CA VAL A 86 1.87 4.32 11.19
C VAL A 86 3.35 4.31 10.84
N ASP A 87 3.86 3.18 10.40
CA ASP A 87 5.26 2.97 10.04
C ASP A 87 5.50 3.13 8.54
N ALA A 88 4.49 2.83 7.72
CA ALA A 88 4.54 2.95 6.26
C ALA A 88 3.14 3.12 5.66
N VAL A 89 3.08 3.57 4.39
CA VAL A 89 1.83 3.84 3.70
C VAL A 89 1.83 3.23 2.29
N ILE A 90 0.75 2.53 1.94
CA ILE A 90 0.38 2.26 0.55
C ILE A 90 -0.57 3.38 0.13
N VAL A 91 -0.28 4.07 -0.98
CA VAL A 91 -1.11 5.13 -1.55
C VAL A 91 -1.70 4.65 -2.87
N GLU A 92 -3.02 4.59 -2.94
CA GLU A 92 -3.77 4.15 -4.13
C GLU A 92 -4.90 5.17 -4.40
N PHE A 93 -4.74 6.00 -5.42
CA PHE A 93 -5.73 6.97 -5.90
C PHE A 93 -5.60 7.21 -7.39
N GLY A 94 -6.65 7.80 -7.98
CA GLY A 94 -6.68 8.26 -9.35
C GLY A 94 -7.74 7.58 -10.19
N ALA A 95 -8.28 6.42 -9.76
CA ALA A 95 -9.35 5.75 -10.49
C ALA A 95 -10.55 6.68 -10.69
N ASN A 96 -11.00 7.37 -9.63
CA ASN A 96 -12.11 8.30 -9.69
C ASN A 96 -11.81 9.56 -10.49
N ASP A 97 -10.56 10.03 -10.50
CA ASP A 97 -10.11 11.14 -11.35
C ASP A 97 -10.27 10.78 -12.83
N ALA A 98 -9.78 9.60 -13.23
CA ALA A 98 -9.90 9.13 -14.61
C ALA A 98 -11.35 8.82 -15.00
N LEU A 99 -12.12 8.13 -14.16
CA LEU A 99 -13.52 7.80 -14.45
C LEU A 99 -14.39 9.07 -14.65
N ARG A 100 -14.06 10.15 -13.97
CA ARG A 100 -14.75 11.45 -14.11
C ARG A 100 -14.12 12.34 -15.19
N GLY A 101 -13.04 11.90 -15.85
CA GLY A 101 -12.34 12.69 -16.86
C GLY A 101 -11.74 14.00 -16.32
N LEU A 102 -11.32 14.00 -15.04
CA LEU A 102 -10.74 15.19 -14.42
C LEU A 102 -9.38 15.51 -15.05
N PRO A 103 -8.96 16.79 -15.05
CA PRO A 103 -7.65 17.17 -15.58
C PRO A 103 -6.50 16.43 -14.89
N VAL A 104 -5.66 15.73 -15.64
CA VAL A 104 -4.50 14.97 -15.09
C VAL A 104 -3.61 15.84 -14.21
N PRO A 105 -3.29 17.11 -14.57
CA PRO A 105 -2.47 17.96 -13.70
C PRO A 105 -3.04 18.18 -12.29
N GLN A 106 -4.37 18.13 -12.13
CA GLN A 106 -5.02 18.26 -10.82
C GLN A 106 -4.76 17.02 -9.95
N ALA A 107 -4.93 15.83 -10.52
CA ALA A 107 -4.64 14.58 -9.83
C ALA A 107 -3.13 14.47 -9.49
N GLU A 108 -2.25 14.80 -10.44
CA GLU A 108 -0.80 14.80 -10.25
C GLU A 108 -0.37 15.76 -9.13
N GLN A 109 -0.91 16.98 -9.10
CA GLN A 109 -0.62 17.96 -8.04
C GLN A 109 -1.11 17.49 -6.67
N ALA A 110 -2.30 16.89 -6.60
CA ALA A 110 -2.83 16.38 -5.34
C ALA A 110 -1.99 15.22 -4.78
N LEU A 111 -1.59 14.26 -5.62
CA LEU A 111 -0.69 13.18 -5.24
C LEU A 111 0.71 13.71 -4.86
N ASP A 112 1.21 14.70 -5.59
CA ASP A 112 2.49 15.34 -5.27
C ASP A 112 2.50 15.95 -3.87
N GLN A 113 1.44 16.68 -3.51
CA GLN A 113 1.27 17.25 -2.18
C GLN A 113 1.13 16.18 -1.09
N LEU A 114 0.36 15.12 -1.36
CA LEU A 114 0.18 14.00 -0.44
C LEU A 114 1.52 13.30 -0.17
N LEU A 115 2.25 12.95 -1.23
CA LEU A 115 3.56 12.28 -1.11
C LEU A 115 4.61 13.18 -0.44
N GLY A 116 4.58 14.49 -0.70
CA GLY A 116 5.43 15.48 -0.02
C GLY A 116 5.21 15.48 1.49
N LYS A 117 3.94 15.52 1.95
CA LYS A 117 3.60 15.44 3.37
C LYS A 117 4.06 14.12 4.03
N LEU A 118 3.95 12.98 3.31
CA LEU A 118 4.44 11.70 3.81
C LEU A 118 5.97 11.69 3.92
N ALA A 119 6.66 12.29 2.95
CA ALA A 119 8.12 12.44 2.97
C ALA A 119 8.61 13.32 4.13
N GLU A 120 7.92 14.44 4.43
CA GLU A 120 8.20 15.29 5.60
C GLU A 120 8.10 14.50 6.92
N ARG A 121 7.17 13.56 6.99
CA ARG A 121 7.00 12.64 8.14
C ARG A 121 7.97 11.45 8.09
N LYS A 122 8.82 11.36 7.07
CA LYS A 122 9.78 10.26 6.83
C LYS A 122 9.11 8.87 6.75
N LEU A 123 7.87 8.82 6.29
CA LEU A 123 7.16 7.56 6.12
C LEU A 123 7.56 6.91 4.79
N PRO A 124 8.01 5.64 4.78
CA PRO A 124 8.15 4.88 3.54
C PRO A 124 6.81 4.72 2.84
N VAL A 125 6.83 4.85 1.51
CA VAL A 125 5.62 4.78 0.69
C VAL A 125 5.78 3.77 -0.44
N LEU A 126 4.72 3.00 -0.68
CA LEU A 126 4.46 2.29 -1.93
C LEU A 126 3.33 3.03 -2.66
N LEU A 127 3.66 3.69 -3.76
CA LEU A 127 2.68 4.30 -4.65
C LEU A 127 2.13 3.21 -5.58
N ALA A 128 0.85 2.91 -5.46
CA ALA A 128 0.14 2.00 -6.34
C ALA A 128 -0.56 2.80 -7.45
N GLY A 129 -0.05 2.66 -8.67
CA GLY A 129 -0.53 3.39 -9.84
C GLY A 129 -1.86 2.85 -10.37
N MET A 130 -2.51 3.67 -11.19
CA MET A 130 -3.70 3.32 -11.95
C MET A 130 -3.46 3.55 -13.44
N ARG A 131 -4.36 3.04 -14.28
CA ARG A 131 -4.37 3.29 -15.73
C ARG A 131 -5.67 3.95 -16.15
N ALA A 132 -5.54 4.94 -17.03
CA ALA A 132 -6.71 5.60 -17.58
C ALA A 132 -7.49 4.69 -18.55
N PRO A 133 -8.83 4.73 -18.52
CA PRO A 133 -9.65 4.03 -19.50
C PRO A 133 -9.35 4.49 -20.95
N PRO A 134 -9.36 3.56 -21.93
CA PRO A 134 -8.97 3.90 -23.31
C PRO A 134 -9.91 4.89 -24.02
N ASN A 135 -11.14 5.04 -23.57
CA ASN A 135 -12.11 5.97 -24.11
C ASN A 135 -11.80 7.46 -23.86
N LEU A 136 -10.81 7.76 -23.00
CA LEU A 136 -10.36 9.15 -22.75
C LEU A 136 -9.31 9.62 -23.75
N GLY A 137 -8.88 8.76 -24.67
CA GLY A 137 -7.92 9.06 -25.72
C GLY A 137 -6.45 8.92 -25.30
N PRO A 138 -5.55 8.77 -26.29
CA PRO A 138 -4.15 8.42 -26.05
C PRO A 138 -3.37 9.49 -25.28
N ASP A 139 -3.66 10.77 -25.51
CA ASP A 139 -2.96 11.86 -24.81
C ASP A 139 -3.27 11.87 -23.32
N TYR A 140 -4.55 11.68 -22.97
CA TYR A 140 -4.96 11.57 -21.57
C TYR A 140 -4.33 10.35 -20.92
N GLN A 141 -4.39 9.18 -21.58
CA GLN A 141 -3.77 7.96 -21.06
C GLN A 141 -2.26 8.13 -20.82
N ALA A 142 -1.53 8.66 -21.80
CA ALA A 142 -0.08 8.87 -21.67
C ALA A 142 0.26 9.83 -20.51
N ALA A 143 -0.50 10.90 -20.36
CA ALA A 143 -0.29 11.85 -19.27
C ALA A 143 -0.63 11.23 -17.91
N PHE A 144 -1.77 10.54 -17.80
CA PHE A 144 -2.27 9.94 -16.57
C PHE A 144 -1.38 8.78 -16.10
N ASP A 145 -1.13 7.80 -16.97
CA ASP A 145 -0.31 6.64 -16.62
C ASP A 145 1.13 7.08 -16.30
N GLY A 146 1.64 8.11 -17.01
CA GLY A 146 2.99 8.66 -16.83
C GLY A 146 3.18 9.47 -15.55
N MET A 147 2.12 9.93 -14.86
CA MET A 147 2.29 10.72 -13.63
C MET A 147 2.85 9.87 -12.47
N TYR A 148 2.47 8.60 -12.37
CA TYR A 148 2.90 7.74 -11.26
C TYR A 148 4.42 7.49 -11.24
N PRO A 149 5.09 7.09 -12.34
CA PRO A 149 6.54 6.94 -12.32
C PRO A 149 7.26 8.27 -12.08
N ARG A 150 6.76 9.41 -12.60
CA ARG A 150 7.35 10.73 -12.30
C ARG A 150 7.27 11.08 -10.83
N LEU A 151 6.12 10.84 -10.20
CA LEU A 151 5.91 11.09 -8.77
C LEU A 151 6.74 10.14 -7.90
N ALA A 152 6.80 8.86 -8.27
CA ALA A 152 7.61 7.88 -7.56
C ALA A 152 9.10 8.24 -7.58
N GLU A 153 9.63 8.66 -8.73
CA GLU A 153 11.00 9.14 -8.88
C GLU A 153 11.24 10.41 -8.05
N LYS A 154 10.36 11.41 -8.17
CA LYS A 154 10.46 12.69 -7.46
C LYS A 154 10.53 12.52 -5.94
N HIS A 155 9.71 11.64 -5.38
CA HIS A 155 9.60 11.44 -3.93
C HIS A 155 10.39 10.23 -3.41
N GLY A 156 11.09 9.49 -4.28
CA GLY A 156 11.87 8.31 -3.89
C GLY A 156 11.02 7.17 -3.33
N THR A 157 9.74 7.07 -3.71
CA THR A 157 8.83 6.03 -3.26
C THR A 157 9.05 4.73 -4.03
N LEU A 158 8.55 3.60 -3.49
CA LEU A 158 8.34 2.42 -4.30
C LEU A 158 7.15 2.67 -5.25
N LEU A 159 7.15 2.01 -6.40
CA LEU A 159 6.06 2.07 -7.37
C LEU A 159 5.58 0.65 -7.67
N TYR A 160 4.27 0.40 -7.47
CA TYR A 160 3.55 -0.70 -8.08
C TYR A 160 2.76 -0.13 -9.26
N PRO A 161 3.11 -0.46 -10.52
CA PRO A 161 2.68 0.35 -11.67
C PRO A 161 1.18 0.36 -11.95
N PHE A 162 0.46 -0.72 -11.58
CA PHE A 162 -0.97 -0.82 -11.82
C PHE A 162 -1.66 -1.67 -10.76
N PHE A 163 -2.44 -1.06 -9.87
CA PHE A 163 -3.10 -1.73 -8.76
C PHE A 163 -4.01 -2.88 -9.20
N LEU A 164 -4.73 -2.72 -10.31
CA LEU A 164 -5.64 -3.73 -10.87
C LEU A 164 -4.96 -4.68 -11.87
N ASP A 165 -3.63 -4.82 -11.83
CA ASP A 165 -2.92 -5.73 -12.75
C ASP A 165 -3.42 -7.18 -12.60
N GLY A 166 -3.83 -7.78 -13.75
CA GLY A 166 -4.42 -9.12 -13.83
C GLY A 166 -5.89 -9.23 -13.39
N VAL A 167 -6.54 -8.11 -13.05
CA VAL A 167 -7.95 -8.07 -12.62
C VAL A 167 -8.78 -7.15 -13.50
N ALA A 168 -8.24 -6.03 -13.96
CA ALA A 168 -8.96 -5.12 -14.82
C ALA A 168 -9.49 -5.81 -16.08
N ALA A 169 -10.77 -5.59 -16.39
CA ALA A 169 -11.50 -6.19 -17.51
C ALA A 169 -11.71 -7.73 -17.46
N GLU A 170 -11.27 -8.40 -16.39
CA GLU A 170 -11.49 -9.83 -16.20
C GLU A 170 -12.86 -10.07 -15.51
N VAL A 171 -13.89 -10.38 -16.31
CA VAL A 171 -15.28 -10.52 -15.82
C VAL A 171 -15.41 -11.44 -14.59
N LYS A 172 -14.62 -12.53 -14.53
CA LYS A 172 -14.64 -13.49 -13.42
C LYS A 172 -14.01 -12.96 -12.13
N LEU A 173 -13.23 -11.88 -12.20
CA LEU A 173 -12.52 -11.28 -11.07
C LEU A 173 -13.14 -9.96 -10.62
N ASN A 174 -14.19 -9.49 -11.30
CA ASN A 174 -14.88 -8.27 -10.98
C ASN A 174 -16.32 -8.53 -10.53
N GLN A 175 -16.88 -7.58 -9.82
CA GLN A 175 -18.30 -7.52 -9.44
C GLN A 175 -19.16 -7.25 -10.68
N ALA A 176 -20.48 -7.28 -10.52
CA ALA A 176 -21.42 -7.08 -11.62
C ALA A 176 -21.30 -5.72 -12.33
N ASP A 177 -20.69 -4.73 -11.65
CA ASP A 177 -20.43 -3.40 -12.22
C ASP A 177 -19.24 -3.37 -13.20
N GLY A 178 -18.44 -4.45 -13.25
CA GLY A 178 -17.28 -4.58 -14.14
C GLY A 178 -16.07 -3.70 -13.77
N MET A 179 -16.13 -3.00 -12.63
CA MET A 179 -15.10 -2.05 -12.18
C MET A 179 -14.43 -2.47 -10.87
N HIS A 180 -15.22 -2.93 -9.90
CA HIS A 180 -14.70 -3.29 -8.59
C HIS A 180 -14.37 -4.78 -8.55
N PRO A 181 -13.20 -5.16 -8.00
CA PRO A 181 -12.83 -6.55 -7.81
C PRO A 181 -13.84 -7.29 -6.93
N ASN A 182 -14.13 -8.54 -7.26
CA ASN A 182 -14.81 -9.47 -6.36
C ASN A 182 -13.77 -10.12 -5.39
N PRO A 183 -14.16 -10.97 -4.44
CA PRO A 183 -13.21 -11.60 -3.50
C PRO A 183 -12.02 -12.29 -4.16
N ALA A 184 -12.24 -12.98 -5.31
CA ALA A 184 -11.17 -13.63 -6.06
C ALA A 184 -10.24 -12.61 -6.75
N GLY A 185 -10.80 -11.50 -7.24
CA GLY A 185 -10.01 -10.39 -7.79
C GLY A 185 -9.11 -9.77 -6.73
N VAL A 186 -9.62 -9.58 -5.50
CA VAL A 186 -8.78 -9.07 -4.40
C VAL A 186 -7.64 -10.05 -4.08
N ASP A 187 -7.88 -11.36 -4.10
CA ASP A 187 -6.82 -12.35 -3.90
C ASP A 187 -5.71 -12.24 -4.96
N VAL A 188 -6.07 -12.00 -6.23
CA VAL A 188 -5.11 -11.76 -7.31
C VAL A 188 -4.31 -10.48 -7.05
N ILE A 189 -4.97 -9.36 -6.70
CA ILE A 189 -4.29 -8.09 -6.37
C ILE A 189 -3.28 -8.31 -5.25
N VAL A 190 -3.72 -8.91 -4.14
CA VAL A 190 -2.85 -9.17 -2.99
C VAL A 190 -1.65 -10.01 -3.40
N SER A 191 -1.85 -11.12 -4.13
CA SER A 191 -0.75 -11.99 -4.53
C SER A 191 0.30 -11.29 -5.41
N ARG A 192 -0.14 -10.35 -6.25
CA ARG A 192 0.74 -9.62 -7.17
C ARG A 192 1.50 -8.48 -6.52
N ILE A 193 0.83 -7.70 -5.64
CA ILE A 193 1.47 -6.56 -4.96
C ILE A 193 2.35 -6.98 -3.78
N LEU A 194 2.14 -8.19 -3.25
CA LEU A 194 2.79 -8.67 -2.02
C LEU A 194 4.32 -8.51 -2.02
N PRO A 195 5.07 -8.85 -3.10
CA PRO A 195 6.52 -8.65 -3.11
C PRO A 195 6.94 -7.18 -2.97
N ASP A 196 6.15 -6.24 -3.51
CA ASP A 196 6.45 -4.81 -3.38
C ASP A 196 6.11 -4.28 -1.99
N VAL A 197 5.07 -4.85 -1.35
CA VAL A 197 4.76 -4.54 0.06
C VAL A 197 5.85 -5.10 0.98
N GLU A 198 6.39 -6.29 0.74
CA GLU A 198 7.53 -6.81 1.49
C GLU A 198 8.75 -5.89 1.38
N ARG A 199 9.04 -5.37 0.17
CA ARG A 199 10.09 -4.34 -0.02
C ARG A 199 9.80 -3.04 0.74
N LEU A 200 8.51 -2.68 0.90
CA LEU A 200 8.12 -1.54 1.73
C LEU A 200 8.41 -1.80 3.21
N LEU A 201 8.12 -3.00 3.71
CA LEU A 201 8.43 -3.41 5.08
C LEU A 201 9.95 -3.42 5.33
N ASP A 202 10.76 -3.85 4.36
CA ASP A 202 12.23 -3.76 4.44
C ASP A 202 12.73 -2.33 4.65
N ARG A 203 12.06 -1.33 4.04
CA ARG A 203 12.38 0.09 4.27
C ARG A 203 12.02 0.58 5.67
N VAL A 204 11.03 -0.03 6.33
CA VAL A 204 10.71 0.24 7.74
C VAL A 204 11.79 -0.31 8.65
N ALA A 205 12.22 -1.55 8.41
CA ALA A 205 13.25 -2.21 9.22
C ALA A 205 14.64 -1.56 9.10
N ALA A 206 14.89 -0.79 8.04
CA ALA A 206 16.16 -0.10 7.77
C ALA A 206 16.27 1.30 8.42
N LYS A 207 15.22 1.79 9.11
CA LYS A 207 15.20 3.07 9.84
C LYS A 207 15.82 2.93 11.22
#